data_2743c256f7681a9bb3ba221c24337447
#
_entry.id   2743c256f7681a9bb3ba221c24337447
#
_cell.length_a   1.000
_cell.length_b   1.000
_cell.length_c   1.000
_cell.angle_alpha   90.00
_cell.angle_beta   90.00
_cell.angle_gamma   90.00
#
_symmetry.space_group_name_H-M   'P 1'
#
loop_
_entity.id
_entity.type
_entity.pdbx_description
1 polymer ?
#
loop_
_entity_poly.entity_id
_entity_poly.type
_entity_poly.pdbx_seq_one_letter_code
_entity_poly.pdbx_strand_id
1 'polypeptide(L)'
;ESDDIIRAIRDYLRDDVAEILLDTDDAFKQASQFVNQVMPQFKSRLKLYESDVPLFNRYQIEGQIESAFRREVRLPSGGSIVIDPTEALVSIDINSAKATRGADIEETALNTNLEAAEEICRQLRLRDIGGLVVIDFIDMTVPKNQRAVENKMRDALQVDRARVQVGKISRFGLLEMSRQRLRASLGETSGVVCPRCNGLGTIRDIE
;
A
#
# COMPACT_ATOMS: atom_id res chain seq x y z
N GLU A 1 8.79 -14.28 -17.76
CA GLU A 1 7.43 -13.68 -17.94
C GLU A 1 6.31 -14.69 -17.66
N SER A 2 6.37 -15.92 -18.21
CA SER A 2 5.29 -16.90 -18.00
C SER A 2 5.12 -17.33 -16.53
N ASP A 3 6.20 -17.42 -15.80
CA ASP A 3 6.18 -17.76 -14.37
C ASP A 3 5.51 -16.69 -13.50
N ASP A 4 5.60 -15.42 -13.89
CA ASP A 4 5.04 -14.32 -13.10
C ASP A 4 3.53 -14.23 -13.19
N ILE A 5 2.94 -14.50 -14.38
CA ILE A 5 1.48 -14.57 -14.58
C ILE A 5 0.90 -15.73 -13.77
N ILE A 6 1.48 -16.90 -13.89
CA ILE A 6 1.03 -18.10 -13.16
C ILE A 6 1.16 -17.89 -11.66
N ARG A 7 2.27 -17.29 -11.21
CA ARG A 7 2.51 -16.94 -9.81
C ARG A 7 1.48 -15.94 -9.32
N ALA A 8 1.18 -14.89 -10.09
CA ALA A 8 0.17 -13.89 -9.74
C ALA A 8 -1.21 -14.52 -9.60
N ILE A 9 -1.63 -15.37 -10.55
CA ILE A 9 -2.92 -16.07 -10.47
C ILE A 9 -2.95 -16.98 -9.24
N ARG A 10 -1.94 -17.82 -9.04
CA ARG A 10 -1.86 -18.73 -7.90
C ARG A 10 -1.91 -17.97 -6.56
N ASP A 11 -1.23 -16.84 -6.53
CA ASP A 11 -0.98 -16.11 -5.29
C ASP A 11 -2.10 -15.14 -4.94
N TYR A 12 -2.81 -14.58 -5.91
CA TYR A 12 -3.79 -13.52 -5.69
C TYR A 12 -5.23 -13.88 -6.07
N LEU A 13 -5.45 -15.00 -6.78
CA LEU A 13 -6.80 -15.42 -7.15
C LEU A 13 -7.57 -15.90 -5.91
N ARG A 14 -8.68 -15.23 -5.64
CA ARG A 14 -9.59 -15.51 -4.53
C ARG A 14 -11.02 -15.59 -5.05
N ASP A 15 -11.93 -16.11 -4.23
CA ASP A 15 -13.34 -16.25 -4.60
C ASP A 15 -14.04 -14.91 -4.88
N ASP A 16 -13.56 -13.82 -4.28
CA ASP A 16 -14.07 -12.45 -4.47
C ASP A 16 -13.57 -11.77 -5.75
N VAL A 17 -12.60 -12.36 -6.48
CA VAL A 17 -12.13 -11.85 -7.78
C VAL A 17 -13.16 -12.14 -8.86
N ALA A 18 -13.77 -11.07 -9.41
CA ALA A 18 -14.82 -11.20 -10.43
C ALA A 18 -14.27 -11.60 -11.81
N GLU A 19 -13.14 -11.02 -12.21
CA GLU A 19 -12.53 -11.29 -13.52
C GLU A 19 -11.01 -11.11 -13.50
N ILE A 20 -10.34 -11.80 -14.41
CA ILE A 20 -8.91 -11.70 -14.68
C ILE A 20 -8.77 -11.31 -16.15
N LEU A 21 -8.22 -10.13 -16.37
CA LEU A 21 -8.02 -9.58 -17.70
C LEU A 21 -6.56 -9.74 -18.12
N LEU A 22 -6.36 -10.24 -19.32
CA LEU A 22 -5.05 -10.41 -19.93
C LEU A 22 -5.08 -9.74 -21.31
N ASP A 23 -4.07 -8.96 -21.62
CA ASP A 23 -4.02 -8.10 -22.80
C ASP A 23 -3.20 -8.68 -23.97
N THR A 24 -2.66 -9.88 -23.82
CA THR A 24 -1.97 -10.61 -24.88
C THR A 24 -2.47 -12.05 -25.03
N ASP A 25 -2.51 -12.53 -26.26
CA ASP A 25 -2.91 -13.90 -26.57
C ASP A 25 -2.05 -14.94 -25.85
N ASP A 26 -0.75 -14.72 -25.76
CA ASP A 26 0.17 -15.67 -25.14
C ASP A 26 -0.04 -15.74 -23.62
N ALA A 27 -0.23 -14.59 -22.95
CA ALA A 27 -0.57 -14.55 -21.55
C ALA A 27 -1.92 -15.25 -21.28
N PHE A 28 -2.91 -14.99 -22.13
CA PHE A 28 -4.22 -15.63 -22.00
C PHE A 28 -4.16 -17.14 -22.18
N LYS A 29 -3.42 -17.66 -23.17
CA LYS A 29 -3.22 -19.10 -23.38
C LYS A 29 -2.55 -19.77 -22.17
N GLN A 30 -1.47 -19.16 -21.65
CA GLN A 30 -0.74 -19.67 -20.49
C GLN A 30 -1.62 -19.69 -19.23
N ALA A 31 -2.30 -18.57 -18.93
CA ALA A 31 -3.23 -18.49 -17.82
C ALA A 31 -4.37 -19.51 -17.94
N SER A 32 -4.92 -19.66 -19.14
CA SER A 32 -6.01 -20.63 -19.42
C SER A 32 -5.56 -22.06 -19.20
N GLN A 33 -4.37 -22.43 -19.65
CA GLN A 33 -3.82 -23.77 -19.42
C GLN A 33 -3.66 -24.07 -17.93
N PHE A 34 -3.05 -23.14 -17.19
CA PHE A 34 -2.85 -23.28 -15.75
C PHE A 34 -4.18 -23.38 -14.99
N VAL A 35 -5.10 -22.46 -15.24
CA VAL A 35 -6.40 -22.42 -14.55
C VAL A 35 -7.24 -23.66 -14.89
N ASN A 36 -7.24 -24.14 -16.15
CA ASN A 36 -7.95 -25.35 -16.52
C ASN A 36 -7.42 -26.59 -15.78
N GLN A 37 -6.12 -26.67 -15.51
CA GLN A 37 -5.49 -27.81 -14.84
C GLN A 37 -5.62 -27.76 -13.32
N VAL A 38 -5.46 -26.59 -12.72
CA VAL A 38 -5.30 -26.44 -11.26
C VAL A 38 -6.54 -25.87 -10.59
N MET A 39 -7.26 -24.97 -11.25
CA MET A 39 -8.39 -24.21 -10.70
C MET A 39 -9.55 -24.09 -11.70
N PRO A 40 -10.11 -25.19 -12.22
CA PRO A 40 -11.10 -25.16 -13.32
C PRO A 40 -12.36 -24.36 -13.00
N GLN A 41 -12.70 -24.17 -11.72
CA GLN A 41 -13.84 -23.38 -11.28
C GLN A 41 -13.70 -21.87 -11.61
N PHE A 42 -12.48 -21.40 -11.84
CA PHE A 42 -12.21 -19.99 -12.18
C PHE A 42 -12.08 -19.72 -13.69
N LYS A 43 -12.24 -20.75 -14.52
CA LYS A 43 -12.09 -20.64 -15.98
C LYS A 43 -12.93 -19.52 -16.61
N SER A 44 -14.16 -19.35 -16.15
CA SER A 44 -15.09 -18.33 -16.67
C SER A 44 -14.71 -16.89 -16.31
N ARG A 45 -13.76 -16.72 -15.38
CA ARG A 45 -13.28 -15.41 -14.94
C ARG A 45 -12.12 -14.87 -15.79
N LEU A 46 -11.45 -15.75 -16.56
CA LEU A 46 -10.40 -15.32 -17.49
C LEU A 46 -11.02 -14.72 -18.73
N LYS A 47 -10.53 -13.55 -19.12
CA LYS A 47 -10.96 -12.83 -20.32
C LYS A 47 -9.74 -12.24 -21.03
N LEU A 48 -9.73 -12.37 -22.35
CA LEU A 48 -8.79 -11.64 -23.19
C LEU A 48 -9.31 -10.18 -23.26
N TYR A 49 -8.45 -9.23 -22.96
CA TYR A 49 -8.75 -7.83 -23.05
C TYR A 49 -8.42 -7.31 -24.45
N GLU A 50 -9.45 -6.90 -25.19
CA GLU A 50 -9.35 -6.35 -26.54
C GLU A 50 -9.91 -4.93 -26.53
N SER A 51 -9.04 -3.93 -26.54
CA SER A 51 -9.43 -2.51 -26.60
C SER A 51 -8.28 -1.66 -27.10
N ASP A 52 -8.57 -0.55 -27.76
CA ASP A 52 -7.59 0.46 -28.18
C ASP A 52 -6.96 1.22 -26.99
N VAL A 53 -7.63 1.20 -25.83
CA VAL A 53 -7.09 1.79 -24.59
C VAL A 53 -6.27 0.74 -23.85
N PRO A 54 -4.98 1.00 -23.55
CA PRO A 54 -4.17 0.07 -22.78
C PRO A 54 -4.82 -0.32 -21.45
N LEU A 55 -4.69 -1.58 -21.05
CA LEU A 55 -5.37 -2.16 -19.89
C LEU A 55 -5.12 -1.37 -18.60
N PHE A 56 -3.87 -1.01 -18.32
CA PHE A 56 -3.51 -0.26 -17.12
C PHE A 56 -4.05 1.17 -17.13
N ASN A 57 -4.12 1.81 -18.31
CA ASN A 57 -4.70 3.14 -18.44
C ASN A 57 -6.21 3.12 -18.19
N ARG A 58 -6.91 2.10 -18.71
CA ARG A 58 -8.36 1.96 -18.51
C ARG A 58 -8.72 1.89 -17.02
N TYR A 59 -7.94 1.20 -16.23
CA TYR A 59 -8.17 1.04 -14.78
C TYR A 59 -7.35 2.00 -13.91
N GLN A 60 -6.68 2.98 -14.52
CA GLN A 60 -5.85 3.99 -13.84
C GLN A 60 -4.77 3.38 -12.92
N ILE A 61 -4.23 2.22 -13.32
CA ILE A 61 -3.24 1.49 -12.55
C ILE A 61 -1.87 2.19 -12.59
N GLU A 62 -1.51 2.79 -13.73
CA GLU A 62 -0.23 3.50 -13.87
C GLU A 62 -0.04 4.60 -12.82
N GLY A 63 -1.07 5.41 -12.57
CA GLY A 63 -1.03 6.45 -11.53
C GLY A 63 -0.83 5.87 -10.12
N GLN A 64 -1.35 4.68 -9.86
CA GLN A 64 -1.16 3.98 -8.59
C GLN A 64 0.27 3.40 -8.47
N ILE A 65 0.82 2.87 -9.56
CA ILE A 65 2.22 2.42 -9.62
C ILE A 65 3.16 3.61 -9.35
N GLU A 66 2.95 4.73 -10.04
CA GLU A 66 3.72 5.96 -9.79
C GLU A 66 3.64 6.43 -8.33
N SER A 67 2.47 6.35 -7.71
CA SER A 67 2.30 6.72 -6.30
C SER A 67 3.14 5.85 -5.37
N ALA A 68 3.37 4.58 -5.73
CA ALA A 68 4.17 3.65 -4.93
C ALA A 68 5.68 4.00 -4.88
N PHE A 69 6.16 4.82 -5.82
CA PHE A 69 7.54 5.34 -5.82
C PHE A 69 7.70 6.70 -5.14
N ARG A 70 6.58 7.38 -4.83
CA ARG A 70 6.63 8.70 -4.19
C ARG A 70 6.81 8.55 -2.68
N ARG A 71 7.63 9.45 -2.11
CA ARG A 71 7.78 9.57 -0.65
C ARG A 71 6.47 9.99 0.01
N GLU A 72 5.75 10.92 -0.60
CA GLU A 72 4.49 11.48 -0.12
C GLU A 72 3.30 10.98 -0.96
N VAL A 73 2.24 10.57 -0.28
CA VAL A 73 0.97 10.13 -0.89
C VAL A 73 -0.17 10.98 -0.34
N ARG A 74 -0.94 11.58 -1.24
CA ARG A 74 -2.09 12.42 -0.86
C ARG A 74 -3.28 11.59 -0.44
N LEU A 75 -4.01 12.10 0.54
CA LEU A 75 -5.27 11.54 1.02
C LEU A 75 -6.47 12.28 0.39
N PRO A 76 -7.66 11.62 0.32
CA PRO A 76 -8.87 12.20 -0.28
C PRO A 76 -9.28 13.55 0.32
N SER A 77 -9.15 13.73 1.63
CA SER A 77 -9.47 15.00 2.31
C SER A 77 -8.44 16.12 2.08
N GLY A 78 -7.35 15.81 1.37
CA GLY A 78 -6.26 16.76 1.07
C GLY A 78 -5.08 16.68 2.03
N GLY A 79 -5.13 15.85 3.07
CA GLY A 79 -3.97 15.48 3.88
C GLY A 79 -2.99 14.60 3.11
N SER A 80 -1.92 14.20 3.74
CA SER A 80 -0.92 13.30 3.14
C SER A 80 -0.28 12.38 4.16
N ILE A 81 0.24 11.26 3.67
CA ILE A 81 1.15 10.39 4.40
C ILE A 81 2.54 10.49 3.80
N VAL A 82 3.56 10.49 4.64
CA VAL A 82 4.97 10.51 4.23
C VAL A 82 5.60 9.21 4.69
N ILE A 83 6.18 8.44 3.76
CA ILE A 83 6.74 7.12 4.02
C ILE A 83 8.25 7.20 3.88
N ASP A 84 8.95 7.03 4.99
CA ASP A 84 10.40 7.13 5.06
C ASP A 84 11.02 5.80 5.54
N PRO A 85 11.71 5.07 4.68
CA PRO A 85 12.51 3.93 5.10
C PRO A 85 13.75 4.42 5.87
N THR A 86 14.00 3.81 7.01
CA THR A 86 15.26 3.93 7.74
C THR A 86 16.02 2.61 7.69
N GLU A 87 17.22 2.54 8.25
CA GLU A 87 17.97 1.29 8.29
C GLU A 87 17.26 0.18 9.08
N ALA A 88 16.57 0.52 10.16
CA ALA A 88 15.96 -0.44 11.08
C ALA A 88 14.45 -0.65 10.87
N LEU A 89 13.75 0.36 10.39
CA LEU A 89 12.29 0.35 10.30
C LEU A 89 11.80 1.35 9.24
N VAL A 90 10.51 1.29 8.93
CA VAL A 90 9.84 2.32 8.12
C VAL A 90 9.04 3.22 9.03
N SER A 91 9.27 4.52 8.96
CA SER A 91 8.47 5.53 9.63
C SER A 91 7.43 6.11 8.68
N ILE A 92 6.23 6.35 9.19
CA ILE A 92 5.14 6.96 8.42
C ILE A 92 4.59 8.12 9.24
N ASP A 93 4.65 9.32 8.66
CA ASP A 93 4.10 10.54 9.23
C ASP A 93 2.79 10.92 8.51
N ILE A 94 1.86 11.54 9.24
CA ILE A 94 0.54 11.92 8.73
C ILE A 94 0.35 13.42 8.89
N ASN A 95 0.09 14.09 7.76
CA ASN A 95 -0.14 15.53 7.71
C ASN A 95 -1.59 15.82 7.33
N SER A 96 -2.25 16.71 8.10
CA SER A 96 -3.58 17.21 7.76
C SER A 96 -3.51 18.39 6.80
N ALA A 97 -4.51 18.54 5.92
CA ALA A 97 -4.55 19.61 4.92
C ALA A 97 -4.91 20.99 5.51
N LYS A 98 -5.57 21.04 6.67
CA LYS A 98 -6.15 22.28 7.20
C LYS A 98 -5.84 22.43 8.68
N ALA A 99 -5.36 23.62 9.04
CA ALA A 99 -5.39 24.09 10.42
C ALA A 99 -6.85 24.51 10.75
N THR A 100 -7.57 23.66 11.47
CA THR A 100 -8.93 23.94 11.96
C THR A 100 -8.90 24.45 13.39
N ARG A 101 -9.95 25.17 13.83
CA ARG A 101 -10.04 25.75 15.16
C ARG A 101 -11.02 24.97 16.03
N GLY A 102 -10.64 24.66 17.27
CA GLY A 102 -11.56 24.17 18.30
C GLY A 102 -12.02 22.72 18.12
N ALA A 103 -13.32 22.45 18.30
CA ALA A 103 -13.92 21.10 18.24
C ALA A 103 -13.71 20.40 16.89
N ASP A 104 -13.50 21.15 15.83
CA ASP A 104 -13.22 20.63 14.49
C ASP A 104 -11.81 19.98 14.37
N ILE A 105 -10.90 20.24 15.33
CA ILE A 105 -9.54 19.68 15.31
C ILE A 105 -9.58 18.17 15.54
N GLU A 106 -10.29 17.71 16.56
CA GLU A 106 -10.40 16.28 16.90
C GLU A 106 -11.10 15.51 15.78
N GLU A 107 -12.17 16.05 15.20
CA GLU A 107 -12.88 15.43 14.08
C GLU A 107 -12.02 15.39 12.82
N THR A 108 -11.29 16.47 12.53
CA THR A 108 -10.35 16.53 11.41
C THR A 108 -9.23 15.51 11.60
N ALA A 109 -8.66 15.41 12.80
CA ALA A 109 -7.64 14.43 13.12
C ALA A 109 -8.15 13.00 12.93
N LEU A 110 -9.36 12.70 13.44
CA LEU A 110 -9.98 11.40 13.26
C LEU A 110 -10.18 11.05 11.79
N ASN A 111 -10.77 11.93 11.00
CA ASN A 111 -11.05 11.69 9.59
C ASN A 111 -9.76 11.49 8.79
N THR A 112 -8.75 12.35 9.00
CA THR A 112 -7.45 12.21 8.34
C THR A 112 -6.77 10.90 8.74
N ASN A 113 -6.80 10.54 10.02
CA ASN A 113 -6.19 9.30 10.50
C ASN A 113 -6.91 8.04 9.96
N LEU A 114 -8.23 8.09 9.80
CA LEU A 114 -9.00 6.97 9.20
C LEU A 114 -8.64 6.77 7.72
N GLU A 115 -8.54 7.86 6.94
CA GLU A 115 -8.08 7.80 5.55
C GLU A 115 -6.64 7.31 5.47
N ALA A 116 -5.77 7.83 6.33
CA ALA A 116 -4.37 7.41 6.41
C ALA A 116 -4.23 5.93 6.75
N ALA A 117 -5.00 5.42 7.70
CA ALA A 117 -4.97 4.00 8.07
C ALA A 117 -5.26 3.08 6.88
N GLU A 118 -6.24 3.41 6.06
CA GLU A 118 -6.58 2.65 4.85
C GLU A 118 -5.48 2.76 3.79
N GLU A 119 -5.01 3.98 3.52
CA GLU A 119 -3.98 4.21 2.51
C GLU A 119 -2.63 3.62 2.90
N ILE A 120 -2.24 3.69 4.18
CA ILE A 120 -1.02 3.05 4.69
C ILE A 120 -1.06 1.54 4.41
N CYS A 121 -2.15 0.86 4.75
CA CYS A 121 -2.30 -0.57 4.51
C CYS A 121 -2.21 -0.89 3.01
N ARG A 122 -2.75 -0.04 2.15
CA ARG A 122 -2.63 -0.18 0.69
C ARG A 122 -1.18 0.01 0.23
N GLN A 123 -0.49 1.02 0.71
CA GLN A 123 0.91 1.31 0.36
C GLN A 123 1.87 0.23 0.86
N LEU A 124 1.66 -0.34 2.04
CA LEU A 124 2.45 -1.47 2.54
C LEU A 124 2.41 -2.66 1.57
N ARG A 125 1.23 -2.97 1.02
CA ARG A 125 1.05 -4.05 0.03
C ARG A 125 1.67 -3.68 -1.32
N LEU A 126 1.41 -2.48 -1.85
CA LEU A 126 1.92 -2.02 -3.14
C LEU A 126 3.45 -1.97 -3.19
N ARG A 127 4.07 -1.55 -2.09
CA ARG A 127 5.52 -1.40 -1.97
C ARG A 127 6.22 -2.64 -1.44
N ASP A 128 5.49 -3.69 -1.08
CA ASP A 128 6.01 -4.88 -0.41
C ASP A 128 6.85 -4.55 0.85
N ILE A 129 6.42 -3.56 1.61
CA ILE A 129 7.12 -3.15 2.83
C ILE A 129 6.93 -4.23 3.89
N GLY A 130 8.04 -4.75 4.40
CA GLY A 130 8.08 -5.73 5.49
C GLY A 130 9.01 -5.28 6.61
N GLY A 131 8.89 -5.93 7.77
CA GLY A 131 9.63 -5.58 8.99
C GLY A 131 8.83 -4.66 9.89
N LEU A 132 9.53 -3.88 10.70
CA LEU A 132 8.91 -2.93 11.64
C LEU A 132 8.46 -1.66 10.92
N VAL A 133 7.25 -1.22 11.25
CA VAL A 133 6.67 0.05 10.77
C VAL A 133 6.16 0.81 11.97
N VAL A 134 6.51 2.08 12.07
CA VAL A 134 6.02 3.01 13.10
C VAL A 134 5.24 4.11 12.40
N ILE A 135 4.01 4.31 12.84
CA ILE A 135 3.08 5.29 12.28
C ILE A 135 2.84 6.37 13.33
N ASP A 136 3.08 7.62 12.95
CA ASP A 136 2.81 8.80 13.76
C ASP A 136 1.44 9.35 13.36
N PHE A 137 0.40 8.94 14.11
CA PHE A 137 -0.95 9.44 13.91
C PHE A 137 -1.11 10.85 14.47
N ILE A 138 -1.92 11.66 13.80
CA ILE A 138 -2.31 12.97 14.33
C ILE A 138 -2.93 12.77 15.71
N ASP A 139 -2.51 13.58 16.68
CA ASP A 139 -2.95 13.48 18.07
C ASP A 139 -4.48 13.47 18.19
N MET A 140 -4.99 12.50 18.94
CA MET A 140 -6.40 12.37 19.31
C MET A 140 -6.51 12.22 20.81
N THR A 141 -7.34 13.06 21.42
CA THR A 141 -7.55 13.07 22.87
C THR A 141 -8.64 12.10 23.31
N VAL A 142 -9.56 11.75 22.40
CA VAL A 142 -10.70 10.88 22.69
C VAL A 142 -10.35 9.41 22.47
N PRO A 143 -10.35 8.55 23.51
CA PRO A 143 -9.99 7.14 23.38
C PRO A 143 -10.85 6.36 22.39
N LYS A 144 -12.12 6.76 22.19
CA LYS A 144 -13.02 6.16 21.21
C LYS A 144 -12.49 6.37 19.78
N ASN A 145 -11.93 7.53 19.49
CA ASN A 145 -11.37 7.88 18.18
C ASN A 145 -10.10 7.08 17.90
N GLN A 146 -9.23 6.94 18.90
CA GLN A 146 -8.02 6.10 18.77
C GLN A 146 -8.39 4.65 18.43
N ARG A 147 -9.39 4.09 19.14
CA ARG A 147 -9.91 2.73 18.86
C ARG A 147 -10.52 2.61 17.47
N ALA A 148 -11.18 3.65 16.97
CA ALA A 148 -11.75 3.66 15.61
C ALA A 148 -10.63 3.55 14.56
N VAL A 149 -9.53 4.28 14.72
CA VAL A 149 -8.36 4.21 13.84
C VAL A 149 -7.67 2.84 13.93
N GLU A 150 -7.47 2.31 15.14
CA GLU A 150 -6.91 0.96 15.34
C GLU A 150 -7.76 -0.13 14.66
N ASN A 151 -9.08 -0.03 14.77
CA ASN A 151 -10.00 -0.98 14.11
C ASN A 151 -9.94 -0.83 12.60
N LYS A 152 -9.93 0.40 12.08
CA LYS A 152 -9.78 0.64 10.64
C LYS A 152 -8.49 0.04 10.08
N MET A 153 -7.38 0.15 10.81
CA MET A 153 -6.11 -0.51 10.46
C MET A 153 -6.28 -2.04 10.39
N ARG A 154 -6.88 -2.66 11.42
CA ARG A 154 -7.08 -4.11 11.47
C ARG A 154 -7.96 -4.59 10.32
N ASP A 155 -9.03 -3.86 10.02
CA ASP A 155 -9.96 -4.20 8.94
C ASP A 155 -9.27 -4.10 7.57
N ALA A 156 -8.51 -3.02 7.32
CA ALA A 156 -7.77 -2.83 6.09
C ALA A 156 -6.64 -3.85 5.87
N LEU A 157 -6.12 -4.44 6.95
CA LEU A 157 -5.09 -5.48 6.89
C LEU A 157 -5.64 -6.90 6.66
N GLN A 158 -6.95 -7.13 6.79
CA GLN A 158 -7.54 -8.47 6.57
C GLN A 158 -7.32 -9.01 5.16
N VAL A 159 -7.18 -8.14 4.17
CA VAL A 159 -6.89 -8.53 2.78
C VAL A 159 -5.40 -8.75 2.50
N ASP A 160 -4.54 -8.47 3.48
CA ASP A 160 -3.09 -8.66 3.33
C ASP A 160 -2.72 -10.14 3.47
N ARG A 161 -1.91 -10.65 2.55
CA ARG A 161 -1.41 -12.03 2.59
C ARG A 161 -0.27 -12.23 3.59
N ALA A 162 0.44 -11.15 3.91
CA ALA A 162 1.49 -11.19 4.90
C ALA A 162 0.92 -11.31 6.31
N ARG A 163 1.62 -12.02 7.19
CA ARG A 163 1.29 -12.00 8.61
C ARG A 163 1.64 -10.63 9.17
N VAL A 164 0.66 -10.01 9.82
CA VAL A 164 0.80 -8.69 10.42
C VAL A 164 0.44 -8.74 11.89
N GLN A 165 1.26 -8.09 12.71
CA GLN A 165 0.96 -7.82 14.12
C GLN A 165 0.84 -6.31 14.28
N VAL A 166 -0.25 -5.86 14.86
CA VAL A 166 -0.56 -4.43 15.04
C VAL A 166 -0.74 -4.13 16.52
N GLY A 167 0.01 -3.16 17.01
CA GLY A 167 -0.10 -2.65 18.36
C GLY A 167 -1.34 -1.75 18.56
N LYS A 168 -1.38 -1.07 19.69
CA LYS A 168 -2.32 0.00 19.98
C LYS A 168 -1.61 1.35 19.80
N ILE A 169 -2.39 2.39 19.59
CA ILE A 169 -1.85 3.75 19.62
C ILE A 169 -1.35 4.04 21.04
N SER A 170 -0.07 4.37 21.14
CA SER A 170 0.58 4.68 22.40
C SER A 170 0.17 6.07 22.93
N ARG A 171 0.55 6.37 24.16
CA ARG A 171 0.36 7.73 24.74
C ARG A 171 1.11 8.85 23.97
N PHE A 172 2.00 8.48 23.09
CA PHE A 172 2.75 9.40 22.22
C PHE A 172 2.15 9.55 20.80
N GLY A 173 0.96 8.98 20.55
CA GLY A 173 0.33 8.99 19.22
C GLY A 173 0.87 7.94 18.26
N LEU A 174 1.89 7.16 18.64
CA LEU A 174 2.56 6.21 17.78
C LEU A 174 1.84 4.85 17.77
N LEU A 175 1.67 4.28 16.59
CA LEU A 175 1.27 2.89 16.41
C LEU A 175 2.43 2.09 15.81
N GLU A 176 2.81 1.04 16.51
CA GLU A 176 3.84 0.11 16.08
C GLU A 176 3.20 -1.12 15.46
N MET A 177 3.74 -1.55 14.34
CA MET A 177 3.33 -2.79 13.68
C MET A 177 4.50 -3.55 13.10
N SER A 178 4.33 -4.85 12.92
CA SER A 178 5.29 -5.70 12.23
C SER A 178 4.57 -6.42 11.09
N ARG A 179 5.14 -6.37 9.90
CA ARG A 179 4.64 -7.07 8.72
C ARG A 179 5.68 -8.06 8.21
N GLN A 180 5.24 -9.30 7.97
CA GLN A 180 6.11 -10.33 7.40
C GLN A 180 6.67 -9.87 6.05
N ARG A 181 7.98 -10.02 5.87
CA ARG A 181 8.63 -9.77 4.58
C ARG A 181 8.35 -10.97 3.66
N LEU A 182 7.58 -10.75 2.60
CA LEU A 182 7.27 -11.79 1.60
C LEU A 182 8.31 -11.81 0.48
N ARG A 183 8.82 -10.65 0.09
CA ARG A 183 9.85 -10.42 -0.93
C ARG A 183 10.60 -9.12 -0.66
N ALA A 184 11.60 -8.82 -1.47
CA ALA A 184 12.24 -7.52 -1.42
C ALA A 184 11.24 -6.41 -1.76
N SER A 185 11.33 -5.28 -1.08
CA SER A 185 10.43 -4.14 -1.30
C SER A 185 10.66 -3.52 -2.69
N LEU A 186 9.66 -2.78 -3.16
CA LEU A 186 9.74 -2.06 -4.43
C LEU A 186 10.97 -1.13 -4.49
N GLY A 187 11.28 -0.45 -3.38
CA GLY A 187 12.45 0.41 -3.27
C GLY A 187 13.77 -0.35 -3.38
N GLU A 188 13.84 -1.57 -2.83
CA GLU A 188 15.05 -2.42 -2.92
C GLU A 188 15.24 -3.04 -4.31
N THR A 189 14.17 -3.34 -5.03
CA THR A 189 14.23 -3.98 -6.36
C THR A 189 14.38 -2.99 -7.51
N SER A 190 13.82 -1.79 -7.38
CA SER A 190 13.73 -0.80 -8.46
C SER A 190 14.45 0.52 -8.13
N GLY A 191 14.97 0.65 -6.91
CA GLY A 191 15.69 1.84 -6.46
C GLY A 191 17.19 1.71 -6.59
N VAL A 192 17.85 2.83 -6.83
CA VAL A 192 19.32 2.96 -6.77
C VAL A 192 19.68 4.02 -5.75
N VAL A 193 20.65 3.72 -4.89
CA VAL A 193 21.12 4.70 -3.90
C VAL A 193 21.66 5.94 -4.64
N CYS A 194 21.18 7.13 -4.23
CA CYS A 194 21.62 8.38 -4.84
C CYS A 194 23.14 8.59 -4.64
N PRO A 195 23.94 8.67 -5.71
CA PRO A 195 25.40 8.79 -5.58
C PRO A 195 25.85 10.13 -4.97
N ARG A 196 24.97 11.15 -4.97
CA ARG A 196 25.30 12.48 -4.45
C ARG A 196 25.15 12.58 -2.93
N CYS A 197 24.06 12.05 -2.38
CA CYS A 197 23.79 12.12 -0.94
C CYS A 197 23.90 10.77 -0.21
N ASN A 198 24.21 9.70 -0.95
CA ASN A 198 24.31 8.34 -0.43
C ASN A 198 23.09 7.90 0.39
N GLY A 199 21.89 8.34 -0.05
CA GLY A 199 20.62 8.04 0.64
C GLY A 199 20.26 8.97 1.81
N LEU A 200 21.12 9.94 2.15
CA LEU A 200 20.89 10.84 3.29
C LEU A 200 19.83 11.93 3.03
N GLY A 201 19.47 12.19 1.76
CA GLY A 201 18.53 13.24 1.39
C GLY A 201 19.09 14.66 1.43
N THR A 202 20.22 14.86 2.12
CA THR A 202 20.90 16.16 2.27
C THR A 202 22.39 16.02 1.96
N ILE A 203 23.00 17.11 1.55
CA ILE A 203 24.46 17.21 1.39
C ILE A 203 24.95 18.36 2.26
N ARG A 204 26.20 18.26 2.72
CA ARG A 204 26.84 19.35 3.46
C ARG A 204 27.01 20.55 2.52
N ASP A 205 26.55 21.69 2.97
CA ASP A 205 26.90 22.99 2.37
C ASP A 205 28.34 23.33 2.75
N ILE A 206 29.14 23.77 1.76
CA ILE A 206 30.58 24.06 1.93
C ILE A 206 30.84 25.56 1.78
N GLU A 207 29.79 26.41 1.79
CA GLU A 207 29.99 27.86 1.85
C GLU A 207 30.48 28.33 3.22
#